data_4ec82b2d6fc7efd671d280a0f660cb8e
#
_entry.id   4ec82b2d6fc7efd671d280a0f660cb8e
#
_cell.length_a   1.000
_cell.length_b   1.000
_cell.length_c   1.000
_cell.angle_alpha   90.00
_cell.angle_beta   90.00
_cell.angle_gamma   90.00
#
_symmetry.space_group_name_H-M   'P 1'
#
loop_
_entity.id
_entity.type
_entity.pdbx_description
1 polymer ?
#
loop_
_entity_poly.entity_id
_entity_poly.type
_entity_poly.pdbx_seq_one_letter_code
_entity_poly.pdbx_strand_id
1 'polypeptide(L)'
;MKSTGRWRLKTWNDLFCEPRRRLGTGFTTLNTPAHLLIGAAAFGRPADTRIVLAAFVGALLPDLSLYLMAGTALFVLSMPPSRVFNELYFSDAWQTVFAIDSSFLLWGTFLGLALWRHVPWAIALTSAAMLHLLLDFPLHHDDGRPHFWPVSAWVYESPISYWDRSKGAGWVAPLEAGLALIAAVMLWVRRVPLWAALLTGVLLLAEIWIVRQWLFFFVDS
;
A
#
# COMPACT_ATOMS: atom_id res chain seq x y z
N MET A 1 -10.80 38.13 1.54
CA MET A 1 -9.40 38.01 1.96
C MET A 1 -8.91 36.64 1.51
N LYS A 2 -8.02 36.59 0.51
CA LYS A 2 -7.45 35.33 -0.02
C LYS A 2 -6.32 34.90 0.92
N SER A 3 -6.47 33.76 1.63
CA SER A 3 -5.38 33.18 2.40
C SER A 3 -4.36 32.57 1.42
N THR A 4 -3.23 33.22 1.28
CA THR A 4 -2.07 32.66 0.58
C THR A 4 -1.56 31.47 1.40
N GLY A 5 -1.87 30.25 0.94
CA GLY A 5 -1.34 29.03 1.52
C GLY A 5 0.19 29.06 1.50
N ARG A 6 0.78 29.30 2.63
CA ARG A 6 2.23 29.27 2.80
C ARG A 6 2.65 27.80 2.92
N TRP A 7 3.22 27.24 1.88
CA TRP A 7 3.82 25.91 1.88
C TRP A 7 4.95 25.88 2.91
N ARG A 8 4.71 25.24 4.05
CA ARG A 8 5.74 25.04 5.07
C ARG A 8 6.27 23.63 4.94
N LEU A 9 7.56 23.47 4.68
CA LEU A 9 8.23 22.18 4.77
C LEU A 9 8.14 21.71 6.23
N LYS A 10 7.47 20.58 6.47
CA LYS A 10 7.43 19.95 7.80
C LYS A 10 8.82 19.39 8.11
N THR A 11 9.33 19.70 9.29
CA THR A 11 10.58 19.12 9.79
C THR A 11 10.31 17.72 10.37
N TRP A 12 11.37 16.94 10.62
CA TRP A 12 11.24 15.65 11.32
C TRP A 12 10.45 15.78 12.64
N ASN A 13 10.70 16.82 13.42
CA ASN A 13 10.00 17.08 14.68
C ASN A 13 8.51 17.41 14.46
N ASP A 14 8.16 18.13 13.39
CA ASP A 14 6.77 18.49 13.08
C ASP A 14 5.94 17.25 12.70
N LEU A 15 6.55 16.22 12.09
CA LEU A 15 5.87 14.99 11.72
C LEU A 15 5.41 14.18 12.94
N PHE A 16 6.10 14.31 14.07
CA PHE A 16 5.85 13.51 15.26
C PHE A 16 5.18 14.30 16.40
N CYS A 17 5.12 15.62 16.34
CA CYS A 17 4.57 16.47 17.40
C CYS A 17 3.12 16.92 17.18
N GLU A 18 2.56 16.85 15.98
CA GLU A 18 1.13 17.14 15.78
C GLU A 18 0.28 15.93 16.22
N PRO A 19 -0.75 16.13 17.08
CA PRO A 19 -1.71 15.07 17.39
C PRO A 19 -2.49 14.73 16.11
N ARG A 20 -2.08 13.66 15.43
CA ARG A 20 -2.81 13.14 14.25
C ARG A 20 -4.21 12.73 14.70
N ARG A 21 -5.21 13.05 13.88
CA ARG A 21 -6.59 12.67 14.14
C ARG A 21 -6.66 11.14 14.32
N ARG A 22 -7.40 10.71 15.35
CA ARG A 22 -7.64 9.29 15.59
C ARG A 22 -8.32 8.71 14.36
N LEU A 23 -7.75 7.63 13.84
CA LEU A 23 -8.43 6.80 12.84
C LEU A 23 -9.76 6.36 13.46
N GLY A 24 -10.86 6.53 12.73
CA GLY A 24 -12.17 6.05 13.18
C GLY A 24 -12.09 4.56 13.51
N THR A 25 -12.98 4.08 14.38
CA THR A 25 -13.03 2.69 14.87
C THR A 25 -13.31 1.62 13.79
N GLY A 26 -13.37 2.01 12.50
CA GLY A 26 -13.43 1.11 11.36
C GLY A 26 -12.06 0.46 11.15
N PHE A 27 -12.01 -0.86 11.02
CA PHE A 27 -10.84 -1.57 10.51
C PHE A 27 -10.42 -0.91 9.20
N THR A 28 -9.25 -0.29 9.19
CA THR A 28 -8.63 0.20 7.95
C THR A 28 -8.32 -1.02 7.10
N THR A 29 -9.17 -1.30 6.14
CA THR A 29 -8.94 -2.37 5.17
C THR A 29 -7.86 -1.88 4.23
N LEU A 30 -6.69 -2.44 4.35
CA LEU A 30 -5.56 -2.22 3.45
C LEU A 30 -5.91 -2.81 2.09
N ASN A 31 -5.79 -2.02 1.03
CA ASN A 31 -6.10 -2.43 -0.35
C ASN A 31 -4.95 -3.26 -0.98
N THR A 32 -4.12 -3.86 -0.16
CA THR A 32 -2.99 -4.69 -0.58
C THR A 32 -3.37 -5.80 -1.58
N PRO A 33 -4.54 -6.48 -1.53
CA PRO A 33 -4.90 -7.47 -2.55
C PRO A 33 -4.92 -6.92 -3.97
N ALA A 34 -5.46 -5.71 -4.18
CA ALA A 34 -5.45 -5.05 -5.49
C ALA A 34 -4.02 -4.79 -5.98
N HIS A 35 -3.15 -4.26 -5.10
CA HIS A 35 -1.75 -3.96 -5.43
C HIS A 35 -0.96 -5.22 -5.80
N LEU A 36 -1.19 -6.35 -5.10
CA LEU A 36 -0.57 -7.63 -5.45
C LEU A 36 -0.99 -8.10 -6.84
N LEU A 37 -2.29 -8.04 -7.16
CA LEU A 37 -2.81 -8.43 -8.46
C LEU A 37 -2.27 -7.55 -9.58
N ILE A 38 -2.30 -6.23 -9.39
CA ILE A 38 -1.82 -5.25 -10.38
C ILE A 38 -0.30 -5.40 -10.60
N GLY A 39 0.48 -5.52 -9.52
CA GLY A 39 1.93 -5.72 -9.59
C GLY A 39 2.31 -7.01 -10.31
N ALA A 40 1.63 -8.13 -9.99
CA ALA A 40 1.84 -9.40 -10.64
C ALA A 40 1.44 -9.38 -12.12
N ALA A 41 0.33 -8.72 -12.46
CA ALA A 41 -0.13 -8.58 -13.86
C ALA A 41 0.81 -7.71 -14.68
N ALA A 42 1.39 -6.65 -14.08
CA ALA A 42 2.29 -5.74 -14.78
C ALA A 42 3.69 -6.37 -15.03
N PHE A 43 4.25 -7.06 -14.05
CA PHE A 43 5.65 -7.48 -14.07
C PHE A 43 5.87 -8.99 -14.04
N GLY A 44 4.85 -9.80 -13.73
CA GLY A 44 4.92 -11.26 -13.79
C GLY A 44 5.07 -11.77 -15.21
N ARG A 45 5.99 -12.73 -15.41
CA ARG A 45 6.18 -13.44 -16.69
C ARG A 45 5.73 -14.90 -16.51
N PRO A 46 4.63 -15.35 -17.10
CA PRO A 46 4.07 -16.69 -16.89
C PRO A 46 5.04 -17.83 -17.19
N ALA A 47 5.94 -17.62 -18.15
CA ALA A 47 6.96 -18.59 -18.54
C ALA A 47 8.06 -18.79 -17.46
N ASP A 48 8.14 -17.88 -16.47
CA ASP A 48 9.14 -17.95 -15.39
C ASP A 48 8.45 -17.76 -14.03
N THR A 49 8.27 -18.85 -13.31
CA THR A 49 7.66 -18.88 -11.99
C THR A 49 8.38 -17.98 -10.97
N ARG A 50 9.71 -17.82 -11.09
CA ARG A 50 10.48 -16.94 -10.19
C ARG A 50 10.13 -15.48 -10.40
N ILE A 51 9.92 -15.07 -11.66
CA ILE A 51 9.53 -13.70 -11.99
C ILE A 51 8.09 -13.43 -11.51
N VAL A 52 7.16 -14.38 -11.66
CA VAL A 52 5.79 -14.28 -11.14
C VAL A 52 5.81 -14.12 -9.61
N LEU A 53 6.55 -14.98 -8.91
CA LEU A 53 6.70 -14.89 -7.46
C LEU A 53 7.32 -13.55 -7.03
N ALA A 54 8.38 -13.12 -7.69
CA ALA A 54 9.06 -11.86 -7.40
C ALA A 54 8.13 -10.66 -7.58
N ALA A 55 7.24 -10.66 -8.57
CA ALA A 55 6.27 -9.59 -8.77
C ALA A 55 5.22 -9.53 -7.63
N PHE A 56 4.69 -10.69 -7.18
CA PHE A 56 3.79 -10.74 -6.02
C PHE A 56 4.49 -10.27 -4.74
N VAL A 57 5.70 -10.78 -4.49
CA VAL A 57 6.48 -10.41 -3.29
C VAL A 57 6.81 -8.93 -3.33
N GLY A 58 7.27 -8.40 -4.46
CA GLY A 58 7.60 -6.99 -4.62
C GLY A 58 6.40 -6.08 -4.34
N ALA A 59 5.22 -6.44 -4.83
CA ALA A 59 4.00 -5.69 -4.55
C ALA A 59 3.55 -5.77 -3.08
N LEU A 60 3.98 -6.78 -2.31
CA LEU A 60 3.68 -6.92 -0.89
C LEU A 60 4.65 -6.16 0.01
N LEU A 61 5.93 -6.06 -0.39
CA LEU A 61 7.02 -5.61 0.48
C LEU A 61 6.78 -4.23 1.13
N PRO A 62 6.21 -3.21 0.45
CA PRO A 62 5.96 -1.91 1.06
C PRO A 62 4.98 -1.95 2.24
N ASP A 63 4.07 -2.95 2.28
CA ASP A 63 3.11 -3.14 3.36
C ASP A 63 3.51 -4.24 4.35
N LEU A 64 4.53 -5.03 4.04
CA LEU A 64 4.86 -6.23 4.82
C LEU A 64 5.17 -5.92 6.28
N SER A 65 5.88 -4.83 6.54
CA SER A 65 6.22 -4.43 7.91
C SER A 65 4.97 -4.11 8.72
N LEU A 66 4.00 -3.42 8.14
CA LEU A 66 2.73 -3.11 8.79
C LEU A 66 2.00 -4.41 9.18
N TYR A 67 1.91 -5.39 8.27
CA TYR A 67 1.29 -6.69 8.58
C TYR A 67 2.01 -7.44 9.69
N LEU A 68 3.35 -7.47 9.64
CA LEU A 68 4.14 -8.15 10.66
C LEU A 68 4.02 -7.48 12.02
N MET A 69 4.11 -6.16 12.07
CA MET A 69 4.07 -5.39 13.31
C MET A 69 2.66 -5.39 13.90
N ALA A 70 1.63 -5.11 13.10
CA ALA A 70 0.25 -5.15 13.57
C ALA A 70 -0.19 -6.57 13.91
N GLY A 71 0.15 -7.56 13.09
CA GLY A 71 -0.13 -8.97 13.38
C GLY A 71 0.52 -9.45 14.66
N THR A 72 1.79 -9.11 14.90
CA THR A 72 2.48 -9.43 16.16
C THR A 72 1.80 -8.76 17.36
N ALA A 73 1.48 -7.47 17.24
CA ALA A 73 0.83 -6.75 18.33
C ALA A 73 -0.56 -7.31 18.66
N LEU A 74 -1.38 -7.61 17.64
CA LEU A 74 -2.75 -8.09 17.83
C LEU A 74 -2.80 -9.55 18.28
N PHE A 75 -2.06 -10.45 17.62
CA PHE A 75 -2.24 -11.89 17.78
C PHE A 75 -1.23 -12.54 18.74
N VAL A 76 0.01 -12.01 18.83
CA VAL A 76 1.04 -12.55 19.73
C VAL A 76 1.01 -11.82 21.07
N LEU A 77 0.94 -10.48 21.04
CA LEU A 77 0.93 -9.66 22.26
C LEU A 77 -0.48 -9.40 22.80
N SER A 78 -1.53 -9.85 22.08
CA SER A 78 -2.94 -9.69 22.46
C SER A 78 -3.32 -8.24 22.80
N MET A 79 -2.72 -7.28 22.11
CA MET A 79 -3.02 -5.86 22.31
C MET A 79 -4.37 -5.50 21.71
N PRO A 80 -5.17 -4.60 22.33
CA PRO A 80 -6.43 -4.17 21.77
C PRO A 80 -6.19 -3.39 20.46
N PRO A 81 -7.04 -3.59 19.43
CA PRO A 81 -6.91 -2.91 18.12
C PRO A 81 -6.80 -1.39 18.23
N SER A 82 -7.54 -0.77 19.17
CA SER A 82 -7.48 0.66 19.41
C SER A 82 -6.08 1.14 19.79
N ARG A 83 -5.34 0.37 20.60
CA ARG A 83 -3.96 0.69 20.97
C ARG A 83 -3.02 0.51 19.78
N VAL A 84 -3.19 -0.56 19.01
CA VAL A 84 -2.34 -0.84 17.84
C VAL A 84 -2.47 0.27 16.79
N PHE A 85 -3.69 0.62 16.40
CA PHE A 85 -3.93 1.55 15.30
C PHE A 85 -4.00 3.02 15.70
N ASN A 86 -4.28 3.36 16.97
CA ASN A 86 -4.33 4.76 17.40
C ASN A 86 -3.06 5.22 18.15
N GLU A 87 -2.21 4.28 18.63
CA GLU A 87 -1.00 4.63 19.37
C GLU A 87 0.25 4.07 18.67
N LEU A 88 0.38 2.73 18.55
CA LEU A 88 1.60 2.11 18.01
C LEU A 88 1.82 2.48 16.53
N TYR A 89 0.77 2.48 15.72
CA TYR A 89 0.83 2.85 14.31
C TYR A 89 1.47 4.25 14.11
N PHE A 90 1.15 5.21 14.99
CA PHE A 90 1.68 6.57 14.94
C PHE A 90 2.94 6.77 15.79
N SER A 91 3.50 5.72 16.40
CA SER A 91 4.75 5.82 17.14
C SER A 91 5.94 6.06 16.21
N ASP A 92 6.95 6.79 16.70
CA ASP A 92 8.17 7.11 15.94
C ASP A 92 8.86 5.85 15.39
N ALA A 93 8.87 4.77 16.19
CA ALA A 93 9.49 3.51 15.80
C ALA A 93 8.78 2.90 14.58
N TRP A 94 7.44 2.83 14.59
CA TRP A 94 6.68 2.28 13.48
C TRP A 94 6.74 3.19 12.25
N GLN A 95 6.59 4.50 12.45
CA GLN A 95 6.67 5.47 11.37
C GLN A 95 8.05 5.48 10.69
N THR A 96 9.14 5.22 11.44
CA THR A 96 10.47 5.07 10.86
C THR A 96 10.55 3.84 9.96
N VAL A 97 10.00 2.69 10.39
CA VAL A 97 9.96 1.48 9.56
C VAL A 97 9.13 1.74 8.29
N PHE A 98 7.95 2.34 8.42
CA PHE A 98 7.11 2.68 7.27
C PHE A 98 7.78 3.67 6.31
N ALA A 99 8.57 4.62 6.80
CA ALA A 99 9.34 5.53 5.97
C ALA A 99 10.39 4.80 5.11
N ILE A 100 11.02 3.76 5.66
CA ILE A 100 11.99 2.92 4.94
C ILE A 100 11.27 2.12 3.86
N ASP A 101 10.21 1.40 4.22
CA ASP A 101 9.49 0.51 3.30
C ASP A 101 8.78 1.25 2.18
N SER A 102 8.32 2.49 2.44
CA SER A 102 7.62 3.32 1.47
C SER A 102 8.53 4.30 0.73
N SER A 103 9.85 4.12 0.78
CA SER A 103 10.80 5.04 0.15
C SER A 103 10.96 4.80 -1.36
N PHE A 104 10.54 5.77 -2.18
CA PHE A 104 10.85 5.80 -3.61
C PHE A 104 12.34 5.78 -3.89
N LEU A 105 13.16 6.43 -3.03
CA LEU A 105 14.62 6.49 -3.23
C LEU A 105 15.26 5.13 -3.03
N LEU A 106 14.85 4.38 -2.00
CA LEU A 106 15.37 3.04 -1.77
C LEU A 106 14.93 2.06 -2.86
N TRP A 107 13.62 1.99 -3.15
CA TRP A 107 13.12 1.10 -4.20
C TRP A 107 13.64 1.48 -5.58
N GLY A 108 13.76 2.78 -5.88
CA GLY A 108 14.37 3.27 -7.11
C GLY A 108 15.85 2.91 -7.24
N THR A 109 16.60 2.97 -6.14
CA THR A 109 18.00 2.54 -6.09
C THR A 109 18.13 1.02 -6.35
N PHE A 110 17.28 0.22 -5.69
CA PHE A 110 17.26 -1.24 -5.93
C PHE A 110 16.84 -1.58 -7.35
N LEU A 111 15.86 -0.86 -7.91
CA LEU A 111 15.47 -1.04 -9.31
C LEU A 111 16.62 -0.66 -10.26
N GLY A 112 17.29 0.47 -10.03
CA GLY A 112 18.46 0.89 -10.81
C GLY A 112 19.57 -0.16 -10.79
N LEU A 113 19.86 -0.73 -9.62
CA LEU A 113 20.85 -1.80 -9.45
C LEU A 113 20.42 -3.09 -10.17
N ALA A 114 19.15 -3.48 -10.05
CA ALA A 114 18.60 -4.66 -10.70
C ALA A 114 18.66 -4.54 -12.25
N LEU A 115 18.34 -3.35 -12.77
CA LEU A 115 18.46 -3.04 -14.20
C LEU A 115 19.91 -3.08 -14.66
N TRP A 116 20.83 -2.46 -13.92
CA TRP A 116 22.25 -2.45 -14.24
C TRP A 116 22.85 -3.87 -14.27
N ARG A 117 22.42 -4.71 -13.32
CA ARG A 117 22.86 -6.11 -13.23
C ARG A 117 22.10 -7.05 -14.17
N HIS A 118 21.08 -6.55 -14.88
CA HIS A 118 20.22 -7.34 -15.77
C HIS A 118 19.61 -8.59 -15.10
N VAL A 119 19.14 -8.46 -13.82
CA VAL A 119 18.58 -9.57 -13.04
C VAL A 119 17.03 -9.56 -13.15
N PRO A 120 16.41 -10.44 -13.98
CA PRO A 120 15.00 -10.33 -14.35
C PRO A 120 14.03 -10.40 -13.16
N TRP A 121 14.26 -11.32 -12.21
CA TRP A 121 13.40 -11.44 -11.03
C TRP A 121 13.52 -10.22 -10.09
N ALA A 122 14.72 -9.66 -9.95
CA ALA A 122 14.92 -8.46 -9.13
C ALA A 122 14.30 -7.23 -9.78
N ILE A 123 14.34 -7.12 -11.11
CA ILE A 123 13.63 -6.07 -11.86
C ILE A 123 12.13 -6.19 -11.61
N ALA A 124 11.55 -7.39 -11.73
CA ALA A 124 10.12 -7.61 -11.49
C ALA A 124 9.72 -7.26 -10.04
N LEU A 125 10.49 -7.68 -9.05
CA LEU A 125 10.28 -7.41 -7.63
C LEU A 125 10.29 -5.90 -7.36
N THR A 126 11.36 -5.22 -7.74
CA THR A 126 11.53 -3.80 -7.43
C THR A 126 10.59 -2.90 -8.23
N SER A 127 10.26 -3.29 -9.48
CA SER A 127 9.24 -2.59 -10.27
C SER A 127 7.85 -2.74 -9.68
N ALA A 128 7.51 -3.92 -9.16
CA ALA A 128 6.22 -4.14 -8.49
C ALA A 128 6.11 -3.34 -7.18
N ALA A 129 7.20 -3.25 -6.40
CA ALA A 129 7.25 -2.40 -5.21
C ALA A 129 7.12 -0.92 -5.57
N MET A 130 7.80 -0.45 -6.61
CA MET A 130 7.65 0.93 -7.11
C MET A 130 6.24 1.22 -7.59
N LEU A 131 5.60 0.29 -8.31
CA LEU A 131 4.22 0.44 -8.76
C LEU A 131 3.25 0.52 -7.58
N HIS A 132 3.43 -0.32 -6.55
CA HIS A 132 2.66 -0.24 -5.30
C HIS A 132 2.74 1.18 -4.72
N LEU A 133 3.94 1.71 -4.50
CA LEU A 133 4.11 3.06 -3.96
C LEU A 133 3.52 4.16 -4.86
N LEU A 134 3.59 3.99 -6.19
CA LEU A 134 2.98 4.94 -7.14
C LEU A 134 1.45 4.93 -7.09
N LEU A 135 0.84 3.79 -6.81
CA LEU A 135 -0.60 3.69 -6.62
C LEU A 135 -1.04 4.28 -5.28
N ASP A 136 -0.28 4.05 -4.21
CA ASP A 136 -0.57 4.56 -2.87
C ASP A 136 -0.37 6.06 -2.75
N PHE A 137 0.67 6.60 -3.36
CA PHE A 137 1.06 7.99 -3.21
C PHE A 137 -0.10 9.01 -3.38
N PRO A 138 -0.99 8.88 -4.37
CA PRO A 138 -2.13 9.79 -4.54
C PRO A 138 -3.34 9.46 -3.65
N LEU A 139 -3.31 8.40 -2.84
CA LEU A 139 -4.48 7.90 -2.13
C LEU A 139 -4.40 8.03 -0.60
N HIS A 140 -3.28 8.53 -0.06
CA HIS A 140 -3.08 8.74 1.37
C HIS A 140 -3.31 10.20 1.76
N HIS A 141 -4.32 10.47 2.60
CA HIS A 141 -4.66 11.81 3.08
C HIS A 141 -4.00 12.12 4.44
N ASP A 142 -4.52 11.58 5.52
CA ASP A 142 -4.03 11.87 6.89
C ASP A 142 -2.96 10.86 7.37
N ASP A 143 -2.75 9.79 6.64
CA ASP A 143 -1.85 8.68 6.92
C ASP A 143 -0.65 8.60 5.95
N GLY A 144 -0.39 9.71 5.23
CA GLY A 144 0.71 9.81 4.30
C GLY A 144 2.07 9.47 4.92
N ARG A 145 2.96 8.89 4.11
CA ARG A 145 4.30 8.47 4.51
C ARG A 145 5.37 9.36 3.87
N PRO A 146 6.59 9.48 4.47
CA PRO A 146 7.68 10.26 3.90
C PRO A 146 8.38 9.47 2.78
N HIS A 147 7.78 9.43 1.61
CA HIS A 147 8.25 8.64 0.45
C HIS A 147 9.64 9.02 -0.08
N PHE A 148 10.20 10.16 0.34
CA PHE A 148 11.54 10.60 -0.05
C PHE A 148 12.59 10.39 1.05
N TRP A 149 12.29 9.52 2.03
CA TRP A 149 13.26 9.12 3.04
C TRP A 149 14.48 8.43 2.37
N PRO A 150 15.73 8.63 2.84
CA PRO A 150 16.17 9.42 4.00
C PRO A 150 16.47 10.90 3.69
N VAL A 151 16.30 11.35 2.46
CA VAL A 151 16.70 12.69 2.01
C VAL A 151 15.70 13.76 2.50
N SER A 152 14.42 13.40 2.59
CA SER A 152 13.38 14.33 3.02
C SER A 152 12.34 13.63 3.89
N ALA A 153 11.90 14.32 4.93
CA ALA A 153 10.77 13.94 5.76
C ALA A 153 9.43 14.51 5.24
N TRP A 154 9.42 15.07 4.03
CA TRP A 154 8.20 15.61 3.44
C TRP A 154 7.17 14.51 3.17
N VAL A 155 5.95 14.78 3.63
CA VAL A 155 4.78 13.92 3.42
C VAL A 155 3.81 14.64 2.49
N TYR A 156 3.41 13.96 1.43
CA TYR A 156 2.33 14.44 0.57
C TYR A 156 0.99 14.07 1.18
N GLU A 157 0.17 15.07 1.49
CA GLU A 157 -1.21 14.87 1.90
C GLU A 157 -2.10 14.95 0.66
N SER A 158 -2.56 13.79 0.19
CA SER A 158 -3.42 13.73 -0.98
C SER A 158 -4.79 14.37 -0.70
N PRO A 159 -5.41 15.06 -1.66
CA PRO A 159 -6.80 15.47 -1.55
C PRO A 159 -7.78 14.26 -1.62
N ILE A 160 -7.29 13.09 -2.03
CA ILE A 160 -8.06 11.85 -2.18
C ILE A 160 -7.56 10.84 -1.16
N SER A 161 -8.48 10.05 -0.60
CA SER A 161 -8.17 8.97 0.34
C SER A 161 -8.90 7.70 -0.04
N TYR A 162 -8.24 6.55 0.10
CA TYR A 162 -8.86 5.24 -0.10
C TYR A 162 -9.76 4.82 1.08
N TRP A 163 -9.65 5.47 2.24
CA TRP A 163 -10.39 5.11 3.46
C TRP A 163 -11.34 6.22 3.99
N ASP A 164 -11.13 7.49 3.61
CA ASP A 164 -11.99 8.60 4.04
C ASP A 164 -13.03 8.93 2.96
N ARG A 165 -14.31 8.72 3.28
CA ARG A 165 -15.43 9.02 2.38
C ARG A 165 -15.52 10.48 1.99
N SER A 166 -15.23 11.39 2.92
CA SER A 166 -15.23 12.83 2.63
C SER A 166 -14.15 13.21 1.61
N LYS A 167 -13.18 12.30 1.39
CA LYS A 167 -12.04 12.45 0.48
C LYS A 167 -12.10 11.50 -0.73
N GLY A 168 -13.24 10.91 -1.02
CA GLY A 168 -13.46 10.16 -2.24
C GLY A 168 -13.30 8.64 -2.15
N ALA A 169 -13.14 8.05 -0.97
CA ALA A 169 -13.00 6.60 -0.80
C ALA A 169 -14.13 5.79 -1.47
N GLY A 170 -15.35 6.33 -1.52
CA GLY A 170 -16.47 5.70 -2.20
C GLY A 170 -16.29 5.48 -3.71
N TRP A 171 -15.36 6.21 -4.35
CA TRP A 171 -14.99 6.05 -5.77
C TRP A 171 -13.71 5.26 -5.95
N VAL A 172 -12.77 5.43 -5.01
CA VAL A 172 -11.46 4.76 -5.07
C VAL A 172 -11.63 3.26 -4.94
N ALA A 173 -12.39 2.78 -3.95
CA ALA A 173 -12.56 1.35 -3.72
C ALA A 173 -13.19 0.59 -4.92
N PRO A 174 -14.26 1.05 -5.57
CA PRO A 174 -14.75 0.40 -6.80
C PRO A 174 -13.76 0.47 -7.97
N LEU A 175 -12.99 1.55 -8.10
CA LEU A 175 -11.98 1.68 -9.14
C LEU A 175 -10.85 0.67 -8.93
N GLU A 176 -10.34 0.54 -7.71
CA GLU A 176 -9.32 -0.45 -7.36
C GLU A 176 -9.80 -1.88 -7.59
N ALA A 177 -11.04 -2.20 -7.19
CA ALA A 177 -11.62 -3.52 -7.47
C ALA A 177 -11.75 -3.79 -8.99
N GLY A 178 -12.11 -2.78 -9.77
CA GLY A 178 -12.14 -2.89 -11.22
C GLY A 178 -10.77 -3.19 -11.81
N LEU A 179 -9.73 -2.48 -11.34
CA LEU A 179 -8.34 -2.72 -11.75
C LEU A 179 -7.83 -4.09 -11.29
N ALA A 180 -8.18 -4.51 -10.07
CA ALA A 180 -7.86 -5.83 -9.54
C ALA A 180 -8.51 -6.95 -10.37
N LEU A 181 -9.78 -6.79 -10.77
CA LEU A 181 -10.47 -7.73 -11.66
C LEU A 181 -9.79 -7.82 -13.02
N ILE A 182 -9.45 -6.69 -13.64
CA ILE A 182 -8.72 -6.67 -14.91
C ILE A 182 -7.38 -7.38 -14.77
N ALA A 183 -6.62 -7.09 -13.71
CA ALA A 183 -5.35 -7.74 -13.42
C ALA A 183 -5.49 -9.25 -13.23
N ALA A 184 -6.51 -9.70 -12.50
CA ALA A 184 -6.80 -11.11 -12.30
C ALA A 184 -7.14 -11.83 -13.62
N VAL A 185 -7.99 -11.24 -14.45
CA VAL A 185 -8.32 -11.76 -15.78
C VAL A 185 -7.06 -11.85 -16.66
N MET A 186 -6.20 -10.80 -16.64
CA MET A 186 -4.94 -10.82 -17.37
C MET A 186 -4.03 -11.98 -16.94
N LEU A 187 -3.89 -12.24 -15.63
CA LEU A 187 -3.10 -13.34 -15.09
C LEU A 187 -3.64 -14.70 -15.57
N TRP A 188 -4.96 -14.91 -15.51
CA TRP A 188 -5.59 -16.15 -15.95
C TRP A 188 -5.49 -16.36 -17.48
N VAL A 189 -5.72 -15.33 -18.27
CA VAL A 189 -5.57 -15.39 -19.74
C VAL A 189 -4.13 -15.69 -20.13
N ARG A 190 -3.15 -15.12 -19.42
CA ARG A 190 -1.72 -15.39 -19.62
C ARG A 190 -1.28 -16.77 -19.13
N ARG A 191 -2.19 -17.55 -18.51
CA ARG A 191 -1.90 -18.91 -18.01
C ARG A 191 -0.72 -18.96 -17.04
N VAL A 192 -0.77 -18.12 -16.01
CA VAL A 192 0.23 -18.18 -14.92
C VAL A 192 0.24 -19.56 -14.26
N PRO A 193 1.30 -19.97 -13.54
CA PRO A 193 1.35 -21.22 -12.81
C PRO A 193 0.15 -21.41 -11.90
N LEU A 194 -0.29 -22.68 -11.70
CA LEU A 194 -1.51 -22.99 -10.96
C LEU A 194 -1.57 -22.33 -9.57
N TRP A 195 -0.47 -22.35 -8.82
CA TRP A 195 -0.41 -21.69 -7.51
C TRP A 195 -0.71 -20.19 -7.60
N ALA A 196 -0.18 -19.51 -8.63
CA ALA A 196 -0.42 -18.09 -8.86
C ALA A 196 -1.87 -17.83 -9.30
N ALA A 197 -2.45 -18.72 -10.11
CA ALA A 197 -3.85 -18.63 -10.50
C ALA A 197 -4.80 -18.82 -9.30
N LEU A 198 -4.49 -19.74 -8.38
CA LEU A 198 -5.24 -19.93 -7.14
C LEU A 198 -5.07 -18.72 -6.20
N LEU A 199 -3.85 -18.23 -6.01
CA LEU A 199 -3.57 -17.02 -5.24
C LEU A 199 -4.33 -15.82 -5.80
N THR A 200 -4.35 -15.65 -7.13
CA THR A 200 -5.13 -14.62 -7.82
C THR A 200 -6.61 -14.71 -7.46
N GLY A 201 -7.19 -15.90 -7.43
CA GLY A 201 -8.58 -16.12 -7.02
C GLY A 201 -8.83 -15.71 -5.56
N VAL A 202 -7.94 -16.09 -4.65
CA VAL A 202 -8.04 -15.73 -3.22
C VAL A 202 -7.94 -14.21 -3.03
N LEU A 203 -6.97 -13.56 -3.68
CA LEU A 203 -6.79 -12.12 -3.59
C LEU A 203 -7.97 -11.35 -4.18
N LEU A 204 -8.52 -11.81 -5.31
CA LEU A 204 -9.71 -11.20 -5.89
C LEU A 204 -10.94 -11.33 -4.99
N LEU A 205 -11.12 -12.47 -4.34
CA LEU A 205 -12.20 -12.66 -3.35
C LEU A 205 -12.00 -11.74 -2.12
N ALA A 206 -10.77 -11.57 -1.66
CA ALA A 206 -10.45 -10.65 -0.57
C ALA A 206 -10.76 -9.20 -0.97
N GLU A 207 -10.41 -8.79 -2.19
CA GLU A 207 -10.71 -7.46 -2.72
C GLU A 207 -12.22 -7.22 -2.84
N ILE A 208 -12.97 -8.18 -3.38
CA ILE A 208 -14.44 -8.10 -3.46
C ILE A 208 -15.06 -7.98 -2.07
N TRP A 209 -14.53 -8.71 -1.07
CA TRP A 209 -14.97 -8.60 0.31
C TRP A 209 -14.76 -7.21 0.88
N ILE A 210 -13.58 -6.60 0.63
CA ILE A 210 -13.25 -5.24 1.06
C ILE A 210 -14.22 -4.23 0.43
N VAL A 211 -14.40 -4.28 -0.89
CA VAL A 211 -15.28 -3.36 -1.62
C VAL A 211 -16.74 -3.51 -1.18
N ARG A 212 -17.19 -4.74 -0.91
CA ARG A 212 -18.53 -4.99 -0.36
C ARG A 212 -18.76 -4.23 0.94
N GLN A 213 -17.78 -4.19 1.84
CA GLN A 213 -17.88 -3.43 3.09
C GLN A 213 -18.11 -1.94 2.79
N TRP A 214 -17.40 -1.38 1.80
CA TRP A 214 -17.59 0.01 1.40
C TRP A 214 -18.94 0.29 0.75
N LEU A 215 -19.45 -0.60 -0.07
CA LEU A 215 -20.69 -0.40 -0.81
C LEU A 215 -21.95 -0.61 0.03
N PHE A 216 -21.94 -1.56 0.97
CA PHE A 216 -23.17 -1.98 1.67
C PHE A 216 -23.23 -1.58 3.14
N PHE A 217 -22.11 -1.52 3.85
CA PHE A 217 -22.13 -1.24 5.30
C PHE A 217 -21.87 0.23 5.65
N PHE A 218 -21.40 1.02 4.72
CA PHE A 218 -21.13 2.42 4.93
C PHE A 218 -22.06 3.35 4.14
N VAL A 219 -23.14 2.84 3.54
CA VAL A 219 -24.12 3.67 2.80
C VAL A 219 -25.01 4.48 3.77
N ASP A 220 -25.20 4.03 5.00
CA ASP A 220 -26.14 4.58 5.96
C ASP A 220 -25.51 5.30 7.19
N SER A 221 -24.24 5.68 7.14
CA SER A 221 -23.57 6.39 8.25
C SER A 221 -23.11 7.79 7.87
#